data_51b7b155f1be9a1e5e1ac4043fcb69b9
#
_entry.id   51b7b155f1be9a1e5e1ac4043fcb69b9
#
_cell.length_a   1.000
_cell.length_b   1.000
_cell.length_c   1.000
_cell.angle_alpha   90.00
_cell.angle_beta   90.00
_cell.angle_gamma   90.00
#
_symmetry.space_group_name_H-M   'P 1'
#
loop_
_entity.id
_entity.type
_entity.pdbx_description
1 polymer ?
#
loop_
_entity_poly.entity_id
_entity_poly.type
_entity_poly.pdbx_seq_one_letter_code
_entity_poly.pdbx_strand_id
1 'polypeptide(L)'
;FTVIEGARISAIRMKFECVADIGMNSVLAEYHRELLEQYDLLFVDMSYGGSHADIGNTEAHLKNYMQKNLRPEGGLWSGPGVRDFLTMTTDQVRIGQYSIASDEGGSVLKRQVTDRMSDYPLGAVLEKISLGTSEIDKYGLESRDVGAERSRYEAEIEEIGRPVEEVEEGVFEEVPLDNPADAANATRSIGVLNMVLEDASSVSAVKVDANQYISHRSRMQGTGMCREAASLTGEPNELVFQVYLFEKCGYYGEEMEKSLLKYQIEYILAGKNVDWQNLEYVARRLLRWREVANVIYILSDSAKVAEAHAAAGALAAVLACPALLEPVAYTILFAWAYVESLQDVKTLFSGGRVPIMKTAADWKTGINSLKNVRGSLTADSGGRGLNYKEYLQIMVFLLNQEKRTFRAMDIMEMDIRRTPGNAAFRMDACFDTYEAELSVSSRFGYAYEMTRLYGFY
;
A
#
# COMPACT_ATOMS: atom_id res chain seq x y z
N PHE A 1 -53.51 30.32 -30.57
CA PHE A 1 -53.21 30.18 -29.14
C PHE A 1 -52.48 28.87 -28.85
N THR A 2 -53.01 27.75 -29.28
CA THR A 2 -52.47 26.36 -29.08
C THR A 2 -51.05 26.19 -29.61
N VAL A 3 -50.69 26.75 -30.77
CA VAL A 3 -49.35 26.65 -31.36
C VAL A 3 -48.31 27.41 -30.52
N ILE A 4 -48.66 28.60 -30.01
CA ILE A 4 -47.75 29.41 -29.17
C ILE A 4 -47.53 28.72 -27.84
N GLU A 5 -48.57 28.12 -27.24
CA GLU A 5 -48.45 27.35 -26.01
C GLU A 5 -47.61 26.11 -26.17
N GLY A 6 -47.82 25.37 -27.29
CA GLY A 6 -47.00 24.19 -27.63
C GLY A 6 -45.52 24.54 -27.85
N ALA A 7 -45.25 25.67 -28.53
CA ALA A 7 -43.87 26.17 -28.70
C ALA A 7 -43.26 26.60 -27.36
N ARG A 8 -44.02 27.24 -26.47
CA ARG A 8 -43.56 27.63 -25.11
C ARG A 8 -43.22 26.39 -24.27
N ILE A 9 -44.10 25.38 -24.23
CA ILE A 9 -43.89 24.16 -23.49
C ILE A 9 -42.59 23.46 -23.98
N SER A 10 -42.41 23.33 -25.28
CA SER A 10 -41.20 22.74 -25.86
C SER A 10 -39.95 23.54 -25.56
N ALA A 11 -40.03 24.88 -25.58
CA ALA A 11 -38.91 25.77 -25.24
C ALA A 11 -38.52 25.68 -23.74
N ILE A 12 -39.50 25.60 -22.85
CA ILE A 12 -39.28 25.43 -21.40
C ILE A 12 -38.54 24.09 -21.15
N ARG A 13 -39.08 23.02 -21.74
CA ARG A 13 -38.48 21.67 -21.59
C ARG A 13 -37.02 21.61 -22.11
N MET A 14 -36.79 22.09 -23.32
CA MET A 14 -35.47 22.15 -23.93
C MET A 14 -34.49 22.98 -23.11
N LYS A 15 -34.92 24.17 -22.66
CA LYS A 15 -34.08 25.03 -21.79
C LYS A 15 -33.75 24.34 -20.47
N PHE A 16 -34.72 23.64 -19.85
CA PHE A 16 -34.50 22.90 -18.63
C PHE A 16 -33.47 21.76 -18.82
N GLU A 17 -33.61 20.95 -19.87
CA GLU A 17 -32.65 19.89 -20.20
C GLU A 17 -31.23 20.46 -20.38
N CYS A 18 -31.07 21.52 -21.17
CA CYS A 18 -29.77 22.18 -21.36
C CYS A 18 -29.18 22.74 -20.06
N VAL A 19 -30.00 23.39 -19.22
CA VAL A 19 -29.54 23.96 -17.95
C VAL A 19 -29.19 22.89 -16.93
N ALA A 20 -29.92 21.77 -16.92
CA ALA A 20 -29.61 20.62 -16.09
C ALA A 20 -28.23 20.03 -16.49
N ASP A 21 -28.02 19.77 -17.79
CA ASP A 21 -26.75 19.22 -18.30
C ASP A 21 -25.57 20.16 -18.02
N ILE A 22 -25.74 21.48 -18.21
CA ILE A 22 -24.71 22.47 -17.86
C ILE A 22 -24.43 22.46 -16.35
N GLY A 23 -25.47 22.44 -15.52
CA GLY A 23 -25.31 22.41 -14.06
C GLY A 23 -24.59 21.18 -13.57
N MET A 24 -25.01 20.01 -14.05
CA MET A 24 -24.40 18.71 -13.69
C MET A 24 -22.92 18.64 -14.11
N ASN A 25 -22.59 19.03 -15.34
CA ASN A 25 -21.19 19.09 -15.81
C ASN A 25 -20.36 20.14 -15.04
N SER A 26 -20.98 21.27 -14.64
CA SER A 26 -20.28 22.28 -13.87
C SER A 26 -19.87 21.78 -12.49
N VAL A 27 -20.69 20.95 -11.84
CA VAL A 27 -20.34 20.29 -10.58
C VAL A 27 -19.15 19.36 -10.77
N LEU A 28 -19.13 18.52 -11.81
CA LEU A 28 -17.99 17.66 -12.09
C LEU A 28 -16.72 18.45 -12.46
N ALA A 29 -16.86 19.63 -13.07
CA ALA A 29 -15.72 20.51 -13.34
C ALA A 29 -15.07 21.11 -12.06
N GLU A 30 -15.70 20.98 -10.90
CA GLU A 30 -15.14 21.33 -9.59
C GLU A 30 -14.29 20.20 -8.97
N TYR A 31 -13.75 19.30 -9.81
CA TYR A 31 -12.89 18.22 -9.36
C TYR A 31 -11.68 18.73 -8.57
N HIS A 32 -11.19 17.90 -7.64
CA HIS A 32 -10.09 18.23 -6.76
C HIS A 32 -8.76 18.22 -7.52
N ARG A 33 -8.15 19.39 -7.75
CA ARG A 33 -6.97 19.56 -8.59
C ARG A 33 -5.74 18.79 -8.10
N GLU A 34 -5.43 18.88 -6.80
CA GLU A 34 -4.28 18.22 -6.23
C GLU A 34 -4.39 16.69 -6.32
N LEU A 35 -5.61 16.16 -6.22
CA LEU A 35 -5.84 14.73 -6.39
C LEU A 35 -5.59 14.29 -7.85
N LEU A 36 -6.01 15.11 -8.81
CA LEU A 36 -5.69 14.86 -10.23
C LEU A 36 -4.20 14.99 -10.51
N GLU A 37 -3.53 16.04 -10.01
CA GLU A 37 -2.12 16.29 -10.29
C GLU A 37 -1.18 15.23 -9.69
N GLN A 38 -1.48 14.74 -8.48
CA GLN A 38 -0.62 13.79 -7.77
C GLN A 38 -0.96 12.34 -8.09
N TYR A 39 -2.26 12.04 -8.26
CA TYR A 39 -2.77 10.68 -8.32
C TYR A 39 -3.54 10.35 -9.61
N ASP A 40 -3.66 11.29 -10.56
CA ASP A 40 -4.44 11.15 -11.81
C ASP A 40 -5.90 10.71 -11.59
N LEU A 41 -6.50 11.11 -10.48
CA LEU A 41 -7.86 10.76 -10.10
C LEU A 41 -8.81 11.94 -10.19
N LEU A 42 -10.00 11.69 -10.70
CA LEU A 42 -11.06 12.67 -10.89
C LEU A 42 -12.18 12.45 -9.87
N PHE A 43 -12.15 13.22 -8.78
CA PHE A 43 -13.19 13.23 -7.74
C PHE A 43 -13.55 14.66 -7.38
N VAL A 44 -14.79 14.86 -6.98
CA VAL A 44 -15.26 16.12 -6.40
C VAL A 44 -15.31 15.94 -4.88
N ASP A 45 -14.64 16.85 -4.15
CA ASP A 45 -14.67 16.87 -2.68
C ASP A 45 -15.93 17.59 -2.19
N MET A 46 -16.81 16.87 -1.49
CA MET A 46 -18.07 17.41 -0.92
C MET A 46 -17.85 18.50 0.13
N SER A 47 -16.62 18.68 0.64
CA SER A 47 -16.29 19.75 1.56
C SER A 47 -16.04 21.09 0.86
N TYR A 48 -15.68 21.06 -0.44
CA TYR A 48 -15.27 22.23 -1.22
C TYR A 48 -14.18 23.08 -0.51
N GLY A 49 -13.26 22.39 0.19
CA GLY A 49 -12.21 23.02 0.99
C GLY A 49 -12.67 23.50 2.38
N GLY A 50 -13.92 23.25 2.75
CA GLY A 50 -14.46 23.52 4.07
C GLY A 50 -14.13 22.44 5.10
N SER A 51 -14.58 22.67 6.34
CA SER A 51 -14.37 21.73 7.45
C SER A 51 -15.43 20.61 7.53
N HIS A 52 -16.53 20.74 6.80
CA HIS A 52 -17.66 19.82 6.82
C HIS A 52 -18.00 19.33 5.42
N ALA A 53 -17.86 18.05 5.20
CA ALA A 53 -18.21 17.40 3.95
C ALA A 53 -19.64 16.86 4.03
N ASP A 54 -20.51 17.31 3.13
CA ASP A 54 -21.91 16.89 3.04
C ASP A 54 -22.41 17.03 1.61
N ILE A 55 -23.23 16.08 1.15
CA ILE A 55 -23.79 16.11 -0.20
C ILE A 55 -24.68 17.36 -0.43
N GLY A 56 -25.25 17.91 0.62
CA GLY A 56 -26.02 19.17 0.58
C GLY A 56 -25.21 20.36 0.07
N ASN A 57 -23.88 20.38 0.27
CA ASN A 57 -23.01 21.39 -0.32
C ASN A 57 -23.04 21.29 -1.85
N THR A 58 -22.99 20.07 -2.40
CA THR A 58 -23.06 19.81 -3.84
C THR A 58 -24.45 20.19 -4.41
N GLU A 59 -25.53 19.88 -3.68
CA GLU A 59 -26.87 20.31 -4.05
C GLU A 59 -26.98 21.83 -4.15
N ALA A 60 -26.36 22.55 -3.19
CA ALA A 60 -26.34 24.02 -3.20
C ALA A 60 -25.55 24.56 -4.40
N HIS A 61 -24.40 23.98 -4.74
CA HIS A 61 -23.62 24.34 -5.92
C HIS A 61 -24.41 24.09 -7.21
N LEU A 62 -25.00 22.90 -7.36
CA LEU A 62 -25.85 22.55 -8.52
C LEU A 62 -27.04 23.52 -8.66
N LYS A 63 -27.73 23.80 -7.57
CA LYS A 63 -28.83 24.77 -7.55
C LYS A 63 -28.39 26.16 -8.01
N ASN A 64 -27.23 26.61 -7.54
CA ASN A 64 -26.65 27.89 -7.94
C ASN A 64 -26.34 27.95 -9.43
N TYR A 65 -25.72 26.88 -9.99
CA TYR A 65 -25.44 26.78 -11.44
C TYR A 65 -26.73 26.79 -12.26
N MET A 66 -27.73 26.03 -11.85
CA MET A 66 -29.02 26.01 -12.54
C MET A 66 -29.70 27.40 -12.49
N GLN A 67 -29.76 28.05 -11.31
CA GLN A 67 -30.38 29.37 -11.17
C GLN A 67 -29.68 30.43 -12.03
N LYS A 68 -28.33 30.44 -12.08
CA LYS A 68 -27.57 31.37 -12.92
C LYS A 68 -27.87 31.17 -14.41
N ASN A 69 -27.97 29.91 -14.88
CA ASN A 69 -28.23 29.61 -16.28
C ASN A 69 -29.72 29.76 -16.69
N LEU A 70 -30.64 29.71 -15.74
CA LEU A 70 -32.04 30.02 -16.01
C LEU A 70 -32.30 31.51 -16.23
N ARG A 71 -31.47 32.39 -15.63
CA ARG A 71 -31.62 33.86 -15.73
C ARG A 71 -30.87 34.40 -16.95
N PRO A 72 -31.46 35.29 -17.78
CA PRO A 72 -30.80 35.87 -18.94
C PRO A 72 -29.57 36.72 -18.59
N GLU A 73 -29.55 37.34 -17.40
CA GLU A 73 -28.48 38.26 -16.95
C GLU A 73 -27.23 37.58 -16.43
N GLY A 74 -27.25 36.27 -16.22
CA GLY A 74 -26.13 35.52 -15.61
C GLY A 74 -25.69 34.25 -16.33
N GLY A 75 -26.35 33.85 -17.43
CA GLY A 75 -26.08 32.61 -18.12
C GLY A 75 -25.27 32.77 -19.42
N LEU A 76 -24.91 31.65 -20.05
CA LEU A 76 -24.23 31.57 -21.37
C LEU A 76 -24.96 32.36 -22.49
N TRP A 77 -26.24 32.68 -22.33
CA TRP A 77 -27.11 33.38 -23.25
C TRP A 77 -27.33 34.87 -22.87
N SER A 78 -26.49 35.41 -21.98
CA SER A 78 -26.61 36.79 -21.53
C SER A 78 -26.07 37.77 -22.59
N GLY A 79 -26.91 38.73 -23.00
CA GLY A 79 -26.53 39.81 -23.93
C GLY A 79 -27.47 40.99 -23.84
N PRO A 80 -27.04 42.17 -24.30
CA PRO A 80 -27.90 43.37 -24.32
C PRO A 80 -29.14 43.10 -25.15
N GLY A 81 -30.34 43.21 -24.52
CA GLY A 81 -31.63 43.02 -25.18
C GLY A 81 -32.25 41.63 -25.06
N VAL A 82 -31.58 40.65 -24.42
CA VAL A 82 -32.18 39.34 -24.14
C VAL A 82 -33.25 39.51 -23.06
N ARG A 83 -34.50 39.16 -23.38
CA ARG A 83 -35.63 39.15 -22.44
C ARG A 83 -35.94 37.74 -21.99
N ASP A 84 -36.17 37.56 -20.70
CA ASP A 84 -36.62 36.26 -20.15
C ASP A 84 -38.11 36.04 -20.49
N PHE A 85 -38.38 35.42 -21.63
CA PHE A 85 -39.74 35.09 -22.08
C PHE A 85 -40.32 33.88 -21.35
N LEU A 86 -39.48 33.03 -20.72
CA LEU A 86 -39.93 31.79 -20.11
C LEU A 86 -40.11 31.91 -18.59
N THR A 87 -39.33 32.79 -17.96
CA THR A 87 -39.34 33.09 -16.51
C THR A 87 -39.39 31.81 -15.69
N MET A 88 -38.30 31.09 -15.73
CA MET A 88 -38.14 29.80 -15.03
C MET A 88 -37.39 29.98 -13.72
N THR A 89 -37.76 29.17 -12.72
CA THR A 89 -37.11 29.13 -11.40
C THR A 89 -36.78 27.66 -11.07
N THR A 90 -35.66 27.44 -10.38
CA THR A 90 -35.31 26.12 -9.83
C THR A 90 -36.04 25.96 -8.51
N ASP A 91 -36.95 25.00 -8.42
CA ASP A 91 -37.70 24.69 -7.22
C ASP A 91 -36.94 23.79 -6.28
N GLN A 92 -36.53 22.59 -6.80
CA GLN A 92 -35.83 21.60 -6.02
C GLN A 92 -34.61 21.07 -6.78
N VAL A 93 -33.54 20.83 -6.03
CA VAL A 93 -32.36 20.07 -6.43
C VAL A 93 -32.07 19.11 -5.29
N ARG A 94 -32.09 17.83 -5.57
CA ARG A 94 -31.81 16.77 -4.60
C ARG A 94 -30.92 15.71 -5.24
N ILE A 95 -29.86 15.33 -4.55
CA ILE A 95 -29.00 14.21 -4.95
C ILE A 95 -29.47 12.97 -4.19
N GLY A 96 -30.11 12.04 -4.92
CA GLY A 96 -30.67 10.82 -4.37
C GLY A 96 -29.64 9.69 -4.25
N GLN A 97 -28.71 9.61 -5.23
CA GLN A 97 -27.65 8.62 -5.25
C GLN A 97 -26.32 9.27 -5.58
N TYR A 98 -25.23 8.78 -4.97
CA TYR A 98 -23.86 9.19 -5.25
C TYR A 98 -22.87 8.09 -4.81
N SER A 99 -21.80 7.93 -5.57
CA SER A 99 -20.74 6.96 -5.30
C SER A 99 -19.50 7.67 -4.80
N ILE A 100 -19.03 7.32 -3.61
CA ILE A 100 -17.80 7.87 -3.04
C ILE A 100 -16.62 6.92 -3.21
N ALA A 101 -15.41 7.45 -3.17
CA ALA A 101 -14.17 6.71 -3.41
C ALA A 101 -14.03 5.43 -2.57
N SER A 102 -14.57 5.45 -1.34
CA SER A 102 -14.49 4.35 -0.37
C SER A 102 -15.60 3.30 -0.47
N ASP A 103 -16.63 3.54 -1.29
CA ASP A 103 -17.75 2.62 -1.41
C ASP A 103 -17.31 1.24 -1.94
N GLU A 104 -18.03 0.19 -1.48
CA GLU A 104 -17.77 -1.21 -1.83
C GLU A 104 -16.28 -1.62 -1.66
N GLY A 105 -15.70 -1.24 -0.51
CA GLY A 105 -14.30 -1.58 -0.22
C GLY A 105 -13.29 -0.81 -1.10
N GLY A 106 -13.68 0.36 -1.62
CA GLY A 106 -12.88 1.20 -2.51
C GLY A 106 -12.94 0.79 -3.98
N SER A 107 -13.99 0.07 -4.40
CA SER A 107 -14.19 -0.34 -5.79
C SER A 107 -14.32 0.86 -6.72
N VAL A 108 -14.92 1.97 -6.27
CA VAL A 108 -15.03 3.22 -7.04
C VAL A 108 -13.64 3.77 -7.38
N LEU A 109 -12.76 3.89 -6.38
CA LEU A 109 -11.36 4.30 -6.61
C LEU A 109 -10.64 3.37 -7.57
N LYS A 110 -10.73 2.05 -7.34
CA LYS A 110 -10.04 1.06 -8.16
C LYS A 110 -10.51 1.05 -9.62
N ARG A 111 -11.78 1.35 -9.89
CA ARG A 111 -12.28 1.50 -11.25
C ARG A 111 -11.63 2.67 -11.96
N GLN A 112 -11.62 3.85 -11.37
CA GLN A 112 -10.94 5.01 -11.99
C GLN A 112 -9.47 4.70 -12.27
N VAL A 113 -8.78 4.01 -11.35
CA VAL A 113 -7.40 3.56 -11.57
C VAL A 113 -7.32 2.61 -12.75
N THR A 114 -8.23 1.63 -12.86
CA THR A 114 -8.24 0.66 -13.96
C THR A 114 -8.44 1.36 -15.31
N ASP A 115 -9.36 2.30 -15.38
CA ASP A 115 -9.64 3.05 -16.61
C ASP A 115 -8.43 3.91 -17.02
N ARG A 116 -7.78 4.57 -16.07
CA ARG A 116 -6.57 5.36 -16.31
C ARG A 116 -5.36 4.54 -16.77
N MET A 117 -5.24 3.32 -16.26
CA MET A 117 -4.14 2.42 -16.55
C MET A 117 -4.41 1.48 -17.73
N SER A 118 -5.51 1.64 -18.46
CA SER A 118 -5.93 0.74 -19.54
C SER A 118 -4.87 0.54 -20.62
N ASP A 119 -4.10 1.58 -20.94
CA ASP A 119 -3.07 1.57 -21.97
C ASP A 119 -1.67 1.21 -21.44
N TYR A 120 -1.54 0.90 -20.13
CA TYR A 120 -0.24 0.64 -19.52
C TYR A 120 0.26 -0.78 -19.80
N PRO A 121 1.55 -0.97 -20.18
CA PRO A 121 2.08 -2.30 -20.51
C PRO A 121 2.34 -3.14 -19.25
N LEU A 122 1.33 -3.81 -18.74
CA LEU A 122 1.36 -4.54 -17.46
C LEU A 122 2.01 -5.93 -17.54
N GLY A 123 2.10 -6.54 -18.73
CA GLY A 123 2.41 -7.97 -18.90
C GLY A 123 3.65 -8.47 -18.17
N ALA A 124 4.78 -7.76 -18.32
CA ALA A 124 6.04 -8.18 -17.70
C ALA A 124 6.04 -8.05 -16.16
N VAL A 125 5.33 -7.07 -15.62
CA VAL A 125 5.21 -6.88 -14.16
C VAL A 125 4.33 -7.96 -13.56
N LEU A 126 3.21 -8.25 -14.21
CA LEU A 126 2.26 -9.27 -13.76
C LEU A 126 2.87 -10.67 -13.78
N GLU A 127 3.66 -10.98 -14.80
CA GLU A 127 4.39 -12.26 -14.89
C GLU A 127 5.37 -12.43 -13.71
N LYS A 128 6.15 -11.40 -13.38
CA LYS A 128 7.09 -11.44 -12.25
C LYS A 128 6.38 -11.61 -10.90
N ILE A 129 5.27 -10.91 -10.69
CA ILE A 129 4.48 -11.02 -9.46
C ILE A 129 3.93 -12.46 -9.33
N SER A 130 3.35 -13.00 -10.41
CA SER A 130 2.79 -14.35 -10.43
C SER A 130 3.85 -15.42 -10.16
N LEU A 131 5.01 -15.35 -10.84
CA LEU A 131 6.12 -16.26 -10.61
C LEU A 131 6.64 -16.17 -9.17
N GLY A 132 6.87 -14.94 -8.68
CA GLY A 132 7.37 -14.73 -7.33
C GLY A 132 6.41 -15.25 -6.25
N THR A 133 5.10 -15.01 -6.41
CA THR A 133 4.09 -15.53 -5.48
C THR A 133 4.05 -17.05 -5.47
N SER A 134 4.10 -17.67 -6.65
CA SER A 134 4.14 -19.13 -6.79
C SER A 134 5.37 -19.74 -6.12
N GLU A 135 6.54 -19.10 -6.20
CA GLU A 135 7.75 -19.57 -5.51
C GLU A 135 7.63 -19.43 -3.98
N ILE A 136 7.06 -18.32 -3.48
CA ILE A 136 6.84 -18.11 -2.04
C ILE A 136 5.93 -19.20 -1.47
N ASP A 137 4.82 -19.50 -2.16
CA ASP A 137 3.88 -20.54 -1.74
C ASP A 137 4.51 -21.92 -1.81
N LYS A 138 5.21 -22.23 -2.92
CA LYS A 138 5.88 -23.50 -3.15
C LYS A 138 6.88 -23.86 -2.04
N TYR A 139 7.64 -22.89 -1.57
CA TYR A 139 8.65 -23.07 -0.54
C TYR A 139 8.17 -22.74 0.87
N GLY A 140 6.92 -22.32 1.03
CA GLY A 140 6.31 -22.00 2.32
C GLY A 140 7.00 -20.85 3.07
N LEU A 141 7.49 -19.83 2.34
CA LEU A 141 8.30 -18.76 2.93
C LEU A 141 7.54 -17.92 3.97
N GLU A 142 6.21 -17.89 3.90
CA GLU A 142 5.35 -17.23 4.90
C GLU A 142 4.96 -18.14 6.08
N SER A 143 4.93 -19.45 5.87
CA SER A 143 4.34 -20.40 6.82
C SER A 143 5.35 -21.16 7.67
N ARG A 144 6.60 -21.34 7.19
CA ARG A 144 7.63 -22.10 7.91
C ARG A 144 8.21 -21.30 9.08
N ASP A 145 8.25 -21.92 10.24
CA ASP A 145 8.80 -21.33 11.47
C ASP A 145 10.23 -21.87 11.73
N VAL A 146 11.21 -21.20 11.12
CA VAL A 146 12.64 -21.48 11.34
C VAL A 146 13.04 -21.23 12.79
N GLY A 147 12.39 -20.29 13.48
CA GLY A 147 12.65 -20.02 14.89
C GLY A 147 12.35 -21.22 15.77
N ALA A 148 11.20 -21.84 15.58
CA ALA A 148 10.81 -23.06 16.29
C ALA A 148 11.75 -24.23 16.00
N GLU A 149 12.15 -24.41 14.72
CA GLU A 149 13.11 -25.44 14.34
C GLU A 149 14.47 -25.25 15.02
N ARG A 150 14.98 -24.03 15.04
CA ARG A 150 16.23 -23.69 15.74
C ARG A 150 16.13 -23.95 17.23
N SER A 151 15.06 -23.44 17.89
CA SER A 151 14.89 -23.57 19.35
C SER A 151 14.83 -25.03 19.79
N ARG A 152 14.39 -25.95 18.93
CA ARG A 152 14.44 -27.39 19.23
C ARG A 152 15.89 -27.89 19.42
N TYR A 153 16.82 -27.49 18.55
CA TYR A 153 18.22 -27.90 18.69
C TYR A 153 18.92 -27.19 19.85
N GLU A 154 18.55 -25.94 20.15
CA GLU A 154 19.03 -25.20 21.32
C GLU A 154 18.58 -25.92 22.63
N ALA A 155 17.33 -26.35 22.70
CA ALA A 155 16.81 -27.12 23.85
C ALA A 155 17.47 -28.51 23.96
N GLU A 156 17.79 -29.17 22.84
CA GLU A 156 18.50 -30.45 22.84
C GLU A 156 19.93 -30.32 23.40
N ILE A 157 20.62 -29.20 23.11
CA ILE A 157 21.92 -28.88 23.72
C ILE A 157 21.80 -28.69 25.22
N GLU A 158 20.76 -27.99 25.68
CA GLU A 158 20.50 -27.79 27.12
C GLU A 158 20.16 -29.12 27.84
N GLU A 159 19.40 -30.00 27.19
CA GLU A 159 19.02 -31.32 27.76
C GLU A 159 20.23 -32.26 27.87
N ILE A 160 21.13 -32.27 26.91
CA ILE A 160 22.39 -33.06 26.96
C ILE A 160 23.25 -32.55 28.12
N GLY A 161 23.19 -31.25 28.41
CA GLY A 161 23.98 -30.61 29.43
C GLY A 161 25.44 -30.39 29.03
N ARG A 162 26.17 -29.62 29.82
CA ARG A 162 27.59 -29.34 29.60
C ARG A 162 28.43 -30.13 30.61
N PRO A 163 29.60 -30.64 30.21
CA PRO A 163 30.53 -31.23 31.18
C PRO A 163 30.96 -30.18 32.18
N VAL A 164 31.13 -30.61 33.44
CA VAL A 164 31.60 -29.75 34.51
C VAL A 164 33.06 -30.09 34.80
N GLU A 165 33.86 -29.03 34.97
CA GLU A 165 35.24 -29.17 35.44
C GLU A 165 35.37 -28.60 36.88
N GLU A 166 36.24 -29.22 37.66
CA GLU A 166 36.58 -28.73 38.98
C GLU A 166 37.60 -27.59 38.84
N VAL A 167 37.19 -26.36 39.10
CA VAL A 167 38.01 -25.14 38.95
C VAL A 167 38.77 -24.85 40.23
N GLU A 168 38.18 -25.12 41.40
CA GLU A 168 38.80 -25.07 42.73
C GLU A 168 38.30 -26.28 43.54
N GLU A 169 39.01 -26.63 44.61
CA GLU A 169 38.68 -27.80 45.46
C GLU A 169 37.19 -27.74 45.92
N GLY A 170 36.35 -28.61 45.32
CA GLY A 170 34.91 -28.66 45.59
C GLY A 170 34.04 -27.68 44.82
N VAL A 171 34.58 -26.86 43.92
CA VAL A 171 33.84 -25.94 43.04
C VAL A 171 33.83 -26.47 41.63
N PHE A 172 32.66 -26.81 41.13
CA PHE A 172 32.43 -27.30 39.75
C PHE A 172 31.78 -26.22 38.91
N GLU A 173 32.38 -25.90 37.76
CA GLU A 173 31.80 -24.99 36.75
C GLU A 173 31.56 -25.70 35.46
N GLU A 174 30.50 -25.30 34.73
CA GLU A 174 30.23 -25.82 33.39
C GLU A 174 31.30 -25.29 32.42
N VAL A 175 31.85 -26.22 31.60
CA VAL A 175 32.77 -25.81 30.53
C VAL A 175 32.04 -25.02 29.48
N PRO A 176 32.47 -23.78 29.14
CA PRO A 176 31.82 -22.95 28.18
C PRO A 176 31.83 -23.60 26.80
N LEU A 177 30.65 -23.71 26.16
CA LEU A 177 30.51 -24.11 24.78
C LEU A 177 30.75 -22.86 23.90
N ASP A 178 31.95 -22.71 23.33
CA ASP A 178 32.28 -21.62 22.39
C ASP A 178 31.63 -21.86 21.02
N ASN A 179 30.30 -21.90 21.00
CA ASN A 179 29.53 -22.14 19.77
C ASN A 179 29.55 -20.88 18.89
N PRO A 180 30.10 -20.93 17.66
CA PRO A 180 30.11 -19.76 16.77
C PRO A 180 28.68 -19.25 16.41
N ALA A 181 27.65 -20.06 16.60
CA ALA A 181 26.26 -19.65 16.42
C ALA A 181 25.79 -18.61 17.44
N ASP A 182 26.38 -18.59 18.67
CA ASP A 182 25.91 -17.73 19.74
C ASP A 182 26.09 -16.24 19.42
N ALA A 183 27.24 -15.88 18.82
CA ALA A 183 27.49 -14.50 18.41
C ALA A 183 26.50 -14.03 17.31
N ALA A 184 26.15 -14.89 16.37
CA ALA A 184 25.14 -14.57 15.38
C ALA A 184 23.73 -14.47 15.98
N ASN A 185 23.37 -15.40 16.86
CA ASN A 185 22.06 -15.40 17.54
C ASN A 185 21.87 -14.17 18.44
N ALA A 186 22.92 -13.68 19.09
CA ALA A 186 22.88 -12.45 19.89
C ALA A 186 22.44 -11.23 19.06
N THR A 187 22.75 -11.19 17.75
CA THR A 187 22.34 -10.08 16.87
C THR A 187 20.87 -10.08 16.50
N ARG A 188 20.14 -11.17 16.73
CA ARG A 188 18.68 -11.27 16.41
C ARG A 188 17.83 -10.30 17.23
N SER A 189 18.28 -9.85 18.39
CA SER A 189 17.63 -8.83 19.22
C SER A 189 17.80 -7.41 18.67
N ILE A 190 18.78 -7.20 17.78
CA ILE A 190 19.05 -5.90 17.15
C ILE A 190 18.04 -5.65 16.02
N GLY A 191 17.60 -4.38 15.88
CA GLY A 191 16.75 -4.02 14.74
C GLY A 191 17.45 -4.30 13.40
N VAL A 192 16.69 -4.81 12.42
CA VAL A 192 17.26 -5.22 11.13
C VAL A 192 17.92 -4.05 10.42
N LEU A 193 17.29 -2.87 10.45
CA LEU A 193 17.85 -1.66 9.84
C LEU A 193 19.23 -1.31 10.43
N ASN A 194 19.43 -1.50 11.75
CA ASN A 194 20.72 -1.26 12.39
C ASN A 194 21.81 -2.25 11.95
N MET A 195 21.42 -3.41 11.45
CA MET A 195 22.36 -4.42 10.94
C MET A 195 22.70 -4.20 9.47
N VAL A 196 21.73 -3.79 8.65
CA VAL A 196 21.85 -3.78 7.18
C VAL A 196 22.18 -2.41 6.60
N LEU A 197 21.79 -1.31 7.27
CA LEU A 197 22.11 0.04 6.82
C LEU A 197 23.47 0.49 7.37
N GLU A 198 24.18 1.30 6.59
CA GLU A 198 25.43 1.93 7.03
C GLU A 198 25.13 2.95 8.12
N ASP A 199 24.11 3.79 7.90
CA ASP A 199 23.62 4.78 8.86
C ASP A 199 22.10 4.64 9.04
N ALA A 200 21.71 3.93 10.10
CA ALA A 200 20.31 3.79 10.47
C ALA A 200 19.66 5.09 11.01
N SER A 201 20.46 6.13 11.32
CA SER A 201 19.93 7.41 11.75
C SER A 201 19.43 8.28 10.58
N SER A 202 19.80 7.95 9.36
CA SER A 202 19.38 8.66 8.14
C SER A 202 17.95 8.35 7.70
N VAL A 203 17.30 7.32 8.28
CA VAL A 203 15.93 6.95 7.93
C VAL A 203 14.92 7.97 8.45
N SER A 204 13.83 8.13 7.72
CA SER A 204 12.75 9.08 8.06
C SER A 204 12.10 8.75 9.40
N ALA A 205 12.07 9.74 10.29
CA ALA A 205 11.42 9.66 11.60
C ALA A 205 10.06 10.39 11.63
N VAL A 206 9.47 10.67 10.47
CA VAL A 206 8.15 11.31 10.36
C VAL A 206 7.12 10.49 11.11
N LYS A 207 6.26 11.18 11.88
CA LYS A 207 5.18 10.57 12.65
C LYS A 207 3.84 11.04 12.12
N VAL A 208 2.91 10.10 12.02
CA VAL A 208 1.52 10.34 11.68
C VAL A 208 0.62 9.77 12.77
N ASP A 209 -0.56 10.31 12.92
CA ASP A 209 -1.60 9.69 13.75
C ASP A 209 -2.56 8.93 12.82
N ALA A 210 -2.35 7.63 12.70
CA ALA A 210 -3.15 6.79 11.80
C ALA A 210 -4.65 6.84 12.11
N ASN A 211 -5.05 7.15 13.36
CA ASN A 211 -6.47 7.24 13.73
C ASN A 211 -7.22 8.38 13.02
N GLN A 212 -6.51 9.35 12.45
CA GLN A 212 -7.10 10.45 11.69
C GLN A 212 -7.42 10.08 10.23
N TYR A 213 -6.97 8.92 9.76
CA TYR A 213 -7.08 8.52 8.36
C TYR A 213 -8.09 7.39 8.16
N ILE A 214 -8.53 7.24 6.93
CA ILE A 214 -9.68 6.41 6.54
C ILE A 214 -9.55 4.93 6.93
N SER A 215 -8.34 4.37 7.01
CA SER A 215 -8.15 2.96 7.37
C SER A 215 -8.43 2.67 8.85
N HIS A 216 -8.43 3.69 9.72
CA HIS A 216 -8.60 3.54 11.17
C HIS A 216 -9.80 4.31 11.74
N ARG A 217 -10.25 5.39 11.12
CA ARG A 217 -11.40 6.17 11.58
C ARG A 217 -12.73 5.63 11.04
N SER A 218 -13.85 6.12 11.61
CA SER A 218 -15.17 5.93 11.03
C SER A 218 -15.24 6.56 9.64
N ARG A 219 -15.73 5.81 8.66
CA ARG A 219 -15.85 6.21 7.27
C ARG A 219 -17.21 6.84 7.01
N MET A 220 -17.25 7.85 6.14
CA MET A 220 -18.49 8.26 5.51
C MET A 220 -18.98 7.11 4.64
N GLN A 221 -20.29 7.06 4.46
CA GLN A 221 -20.93 6.09 3.56
C GLN A 221 -21.66 6.88 2.48
N GLY A 222 -21.38 6.58 1.24
CA GLY A 222 -22.17 6.99 0.10
C GLY A 222 -23.46 6.18 0.02
N THR A 223 -24.17 6.35 -1.05
CA THR A 223 -25.36 5.52 -1.33
C THR A 223 -25.03 4.21 -2.03
N GLY A 224 -23.72 3.94 -2.20
CA GLY A 224 -23.19 2.83 -2.97
C GLY A 224 -23.06 3.17 -4.46
N MET A 225 -22.66 2.17 -5.26
CA MET A 225 -22.50 2.33 -6.70
C MET A 225 -23.85 2.60 -7.37
N CYS A 226 -23.95 3.69 -8.13
CA CYS A 226 -25.12 3.94 -8.97
C CYS A 226 -25.24 2.82 -10.01
N ARG A 227 -26.38 2.15 -10.10
CA ARG A 227 -26.58 0.95 -10.94
C ARG A 227 -26.24 1.18 -12.41
N GLU A 228 -26.62 2.34 -12.95
CA GLU A 228 -26.34 2.71 -14.34
C GLU A 228 -24.86 2.98 -14.57
N ALA A 229 -24.17 3.63 -13.60
CA ALA A 229 -22.74 3.84 -13.64
C ALA A 229 -21.97 2.50 -13.56
N ALA A 230 -22.42 1.57 -12.73
CA ALA A 230 -21.82 0.25 -12.61
C ALA A 230 -21.86 -0.55 -13.92
N SER A 231 -22.85 -0.32 -14.78
CA SER A 231 -22.95 -0.98 -16.10
C SER A 231 -22.01 -0.38 -17.15
N LEU A 232 -21.55 0.86 -16.95
CA LEU A 232 -20.69 1.58 -17.88
C LEU A 232 -19.20 1.38 -17.58
N THR A 233 -18.87 1.20 -16.31
CA THR A 233 -17.49 1.00 -15.86
C THR A 233 -17.18 -0.49 -15.68
N GLY A 234 -16.00 -0.94 -16.12
CA GLY A 234 -15.54 -2.32 -15.96
C GLY A 234 -15.32 -2.73 -14.49
N GLU A 235 -15.17 -4.02 -14.24
CA GLU A 235 -14.79 -4.50 -12.91
C GLU A 235 -13.38 -4.04 -12.54
N PRO A 236 -13.14 -3.66 -11.27
CA PRO A 236 -11.81 -3.22 -10.82
C PRO A 236 -10.77 -4.32 -10.96
N ASN A 237 -9.63 -3.99 -11.53
CA ASN A 237 -8.52 -4.91 -11.66
C ASN A 237 -7.52 -4.71 -10.52
N GLU A 238 -7.46 -5.67 -9.59
CA GLU A 238 -6.60 -5.60 -8.40
C GLU A 238 -5.11 -5.54 -8.74
N LEU A 239 -4.69 -6.19 -9.82
CA LEU A 239 -3.28 -6.16 -10.25
C LEU A 239 -2.93 -4.80 -10.87
N VAL A 240 -3.84 -4.21 -11.64
CA VAL A 240 -3.69 -2.86 -12.20
C VAL A 240 -3.57 -1.83 -11.06
N PHE A 241 -4.45 -1.93 -10.07
CA PHE A 241 -4.40 -1.07 -8.89
C PHE A 241 -3.05 -1.18 -8.15
N GLN A 242 -2.52 -2.39 -8.03
CA GLN A 242 -1.21 -2.59 -7.42
C GLN A 242 -0.08 -1.91 -8.21
N VAL A 243 -0.05 -2.06 -9.53
CA VAL A 243 0.97 -1.41 -10.37
C VAL A 243 0.88 0.11 -10.25
N TYR A 244 -0.35 0.65 -10.26
CA TYR A 244 -0.61 2.07 -10.03
C TYR A 244 -0.01 2.57 -8.71
N LEU A 245 -0.11 1.80 -7.62
CA LEU A 245 0.49 2.18 -6.34
C LEU A 245 2.01 2.37 -6.45
N PHE A 246 2.71 1.53 -7.22
CA PHE A 246 4.16 1.66 -7.43
C PHE A 246 4.56 2.76 -8.41
N GLU A 247 3.60 3.40 -9.07
CA GLU A 247 3.82 4.60 -9.87
C GLU A 247 3.55 5.88 -9.08
N LYS A 248 2.60 5.82 -8.13
CA LYS A 248 2.12 6.99 -7.40
C LYS A 248 2.64 7.10 -5.97
N CYS A 249 3.22 6.03 -5.41
CA CYS A 249 3.71 5.98 -4.04
C CYS A 249 5.20 5.67 -4.00
N GLY A 250 5.91 6.41 -3.17
CA GLY A 250 7.34 6.20 -2.91
C GLY A 250 7.62 5.00 -2.01
N TYR A 251 8.84 4.50 -2.09
CA TYR A 251 9.39 3.46 -1.23
C TYR A 251 10.87 3.73 -0.96
N TYR A 252 11.48 2.99 -0.06
CA TYR A 252 12.90 3.16 0.25
C TYR A 252 13.78 3.03 -1.01
N GLY A 253 14.54 4.08 -1.30
CA GLY A 253 15.38 4.22 -2.50
C GLY A 253 14.71 4.90 -3.68
N GLU A 254 13.38 5.12 -3.66
CA GLU A 254 12.65 5.87 -4.68
C GLU A 254 11.50 6.65 -4.02
N GLU A 255 11.85 7.80 -3.42
CA GLU A 255 10.93 8.62 -2.64
C GLU A 255 10.19 9.64 -3.53
N MET A 256 8.92 9.95 -3.20
CA MET A 256 8.15 10.99 -3.90
C MET A 256 8.37 12.36 -3.25
N GLU A 257 8.62 13.41 -4.06
CA GLU A 257 8.93 14.77 -3.55
C GLU A 257 7.81 15.39 -2.73
N LYS A 258 6.55 15.18 -3.14
CA LYS A 258 5.38 15.80 -2.50
C LYS A 258 4.78 14.94 -1.37
N SER A 259 5.37 13.81 -1.01
CA SER A 259 4.84 12.89 -0.01
C SER A 259 5.10 13.34 1.44
N LEU A 260 4.20 13.00 2.35
CA LEU A 260 4.42 13.16 3.79
C LEU A 260 5.37 12.08 4.32
N LEU A 261 5.08 10.82 4.02
CA LEU A 261 5.90 9.68 4.37
C LEU A 261 6.86 9.39 3.21
N LYS A 262 8.12 9.10 3.52
CA LYS A 262 9.09 8.68 2.52
C LYS A 262 8.87 7.23 2.07
N TYR A 263 8.40 6.39 2.98
CA TYR A 263 8.23 4.94 2.79
C TYR A 263 6.74 4.59 2.69
N GLN A 264 6.08 5.12 1.63
CA GLN A 264 4.62 5.01 1.46
C GLN A 264 4.18 3.56 1.17
N ILE A 265 4.90 2.83 0.34
CA ILE A 265 4.60 1.41 0.06
C ILE A 265 4.78 0.57 1.32
N GLU A 266 5.83 0.84 2.11
CA GLU A 266 6.07 0.17 3.37
C GLU A 266 4.98 0.52 4.40
N TYR A 267 4.44 1.75 4.37
CA TYR A 267 3.25 2.10 5.17
C TYR A 267 2.02 1.29 4.74
N ILE A 268 1.78 1.14 3.44
CA ILE A 268 0.67 0.30 2.94
C ILE A 268 0.80 -1.13 3.48
N LEU A 269 2.02 -1.67 3.54
CA LEU A 269 2.29 -3.01 4.08
C LEU A 269 2.13 -3.09 5.61
N ALA A 270 2.68 -2.12 6.35
CA ALA A 270 2.83 -2.18 7.80
C ALA A 270 1.75 -1.41 8.59
N GLY A 271 1.33 -0.21 8.11
CA GLY A 271 0.35 0.65 8.79
C GLY A 271 0.82 1.20 10.14
N LYS A 272 2.12 1.49 10.31
CA LYS A 272 2.68 2.01 11.56
C LYS A 272 2.70 3.54 11.57
N ASN A 273 2.60 4.12 12.77
CA ASN A 273 2.54 5.58 12.94
C ASN A 273 3.88 6.30 12.69
N VAL A 274 4.99 5.59 12.60
CA VAL A 274 6.31 6.17 12.40
C VAL A 274 6.94 5.59 11.16
N ASP A 275 7.45 6.44 10.29
CA ASP A 275 7.92 6.08 8.96
C ASP A 275 9.00 5.00 8.98
N TRP A 276 10.05 5.14 9.82
CA TRP A 276 11.08 4.10 9.96
C TRP A 276 10.53 2.74 10.46
N GLN A 277 9.43 2.74 11.24
CA GLN A 277 8.82 1.49 11.71
C GLN A 277 8.16 0.71 10.57
N ASN A 278 7.67 1.40 9.54
CA ASN A 278 7.16 0.76 8.34
C ASN A 278 8.29 0.06 7.58
N LEU A 279 9.42 0.75 7.43
CA LEU A 279 10.62 0.19 6.79
C LEU A 279 11.19 -1.01 7.58
N GLU A 280 11.29 -0.90 8.91
CA GLU A 280 11.74 -2.00 9.78
C GLU A 280 10.82 -3.22 9.70
N TYR A 281 9.50 -3.02 9.62
CA TYR A 281 8.53 -4.10 9.43
C TYR A 281 8.80 -4.87 8.13
N VAL A 282 9.01 -4.16 7.03
CA VAL A 282 9.31 -4.76 5.72
C VAL A 282 10.66 -5.45 5.74
N ALA A 283 11.70 -4.82 6.33
CA ALA A 283 13.02 -5.42 6.48
C ALA A 283 12.97 -6.75 7.26
N ARG A 284 12.19 -6.80 8.35
CA ARG A 284 11.96 -8.04 9.13
C ARG A 284 11.21 -9.11 8.33
N ARG A 285 10.22 -8.72 7.51
CA ARG A 285 9.49 -9.67 6.67
C ARG A 285 10.40 -10.23 5.58
N LEU A 286 11.22 -9.39 4.94
CA LEU A 286 12.26 -9.82 4.01
C LEU A 286 13.24 -10.79 4.66
N LEU A 287 13.78 -10.42 5.83
CA LEU A 287 14.72 -11.26 6.57
C LEU A 287 14.13 -12.65 6.84
N ARG A 288 12.87 -12.72 7.28
CA ARG A 288 12.19 -14.00 7.52
C ARG A 288 12.06 -14.83 6.24
N TRP A 289 11.67 -14.24 5.11
CA TRP A 289 11.60 -14.96 3.85
C TRP A 289 12.96 -15.47 3.40
N ARG A 290 13.98 -14.62 3.54
CA ARG A 290 15.37 -15.00 3.20
C ARG A 290 15.88 -16.12 4.12
N GLU A 291 15.57 -16.04 5.40
CA GLU A 291 16.00 -17.07 6.36
C GLU A 291 15.38 -18.43 6.03
N VAL A 292 14.08 -18.50 5.73
CA VAL A 292 13.44 -19.76 5.28
C VAL A 292 14.11 -20.29 4.02
N ALA A 293 14.29 -19.44 2.99
CA ALA A 293 14.91 -19.85 1.73
C ALA A 293 16.35 -20.32 1.92
N ASN A 294 17.14 -19.61 2.73
CA ASN A 294 18.54 -19.93 3.00
C ASN A 294 18.70 -21.19 3.86
N VAL A 295 17.77 -21.43 4.81
CA VAL A 295 17.73 -22.70 5.57
C VAL A 295 17.45 -23.88 4.64
N ILE A 296 16.46 -23.77 3.74
CA ILE A 296 16.16 -24.81 2.77
C ILE A 296 17.40 -25.12 1.90
N TYR A 297 18.08 -24.07 1.43
CA TYR A 297 19.27 -24.22 0.61
C TYR A 297 20.43 -24.85 1.39
N ILE A 298 20.83 -24.30 2.56
CA ILE A 298 22.01 -24.75 3.31
C ILE A 298 21.88 -26.19 3.76
N LEU A 299 20.69 -26.64 4.14
CA LEU A 299 20.44 -28.04 4.53
C LEU A 299 20.53 -29.01 3.33
N SER A 300 20.39 -28.52 2.10
CA SER A 300 20.56 -29.28 0.88
C SER A 300 22.00 -29.31 0.33
N ASP A 301 22.86 -28.39 0.81
CA ASP A 301 24.26 -28.26 0.39
C ASP A 301 25.18 -29.14 1.24
N SER A 302 25.54 -30.29 0.72
CA SER A 302 26.37 -31.28 1.43
C SER A 302 27.73 -30.74 1.86
N ALA A 303 28.31 -29.78 1.13
CA ALA A 303 29.60 -29.20 1.49
C ALA A 303 29.47 -28.30 2.74
N LYS A 304 28.43 -27.47 2.81
CA LYS A 304 28.16 -26.61 3.97
C LYS A 304 27.75 -27.43 5.20
N VAL A 305 26.96 -28.47 4.99
CA VAL A 305 26.59 -29.41 6.05
C VAL A 305 27.82 -30.06 6.63
N ALA A 306 28.75 -30.56 5.77
CA ALA A 306 30.02 -31.15 6.21
C ALA A 306 30.91 -30.15 6.95
N GLU A 307 30.97 -28.87 6.52
CA GLU A 307 31.73 -27.81 7.17
C GLU A 307 31.18 -27.51 8.58
N ALA A 308 29.86 -27.44 8.72
CA ALA A 308 29.21 -27.22 10.03
C ALA A 308 29.45 -28.44 10.97
N HIS A 309 29.37 -29.68 10.47
CA HIS A 309 29.65 -30.86 11.27
C HIS A 309 31.14 -30.94 11.68
N ALA A 310 32.07 -30.50 10.82
CA ALA A 310 33.48 -30.43 11.18
C ALA A 310 33.73 -29.44 12.33
N ALA A 311 33.07 -28.24 12.29
CA ALA A 311 33.14 -27.23 13.36
C ALA A 311 32.51 -27.76 14.66
N ALA A 312 31.34 -28.37 14.60
CA ALA A 312 30.68 -28.98 15.75
C ALA A 312 31.45 -30.14 16.34
N GLY A 313 32.07 -30.98 15.48
CA GLY A 313 32.92 -32.08 15.90
C GLY A 313 34.18 -31.66 16.65
N ALA A 314 34.78 -30.53 16.25
CA ALA A 314 35.89 -29.94 17.01
C ALA A 314 35.45 -29.52 18.43
N LEU A 315 34.29 -28.90 18.58
CA LEU A 315 33.73 -28.54 19.87
C LEU A 315 33.36 -29.74 20.73
N ALA A 316 32.64 -30.71 20.14
CA ALA A 316 32.26 -31.95 20.83
C ALA A 316 33.49 -32.76 21.32
N ALA A 317 34.60 -32.75 20.56
CA ALA A 317 35.86 -33.38 20.94
C ALA A 317 36.53 -32.67 22.13
N VAL A 318 36.56 -31.34 22.13
CA VAL A 318 37.10 -30.52 23.25
C VAL A 318 36.33 -30.82 24.53
N LEU A 319 34.99 -30.91 24.44
CA LEU A 319 34.09 -31.18 25.57
C LEU A 319 34.00 -32.69 25.93
N ALA A 320 34.69 -33.59 25.19
CA ALA A 320 34.54 -35.03 25.30
C ALA A 320 33.07 -35.51 25.31
N CYS A 321 32.15 -34.79 24.61
CA CYS A 321 30.73 -35.06 24.55
C CYS A 321 30.24 -35.25 23.11
N PRO A 322 30.34 -36.46 22.53
CA PRO A 322 29.93 -36.72 21.14
C PRO A 322 28.46 -36.47 20.88
N ALA A 323 27.59 -36.53 21.88
CA ALA A 323 26.14 -36.26 21.76
C ALA A 323 25.83 -34.83 21.30
N LEU A 324 26.72 -33.88 21.56
CA LEU A 324 26.59 -32.49 21.13
C LEU A 324 26.84 -32.28 19.63
N LEU A 325 27.42 -33.25 18.90
CA LEU A 325 27.80 -33.08 17.50
C LEU A 325 26.62 -32.62 16.61
N GLU A 326 25.54 -33.38 16.61
CA GLU A 326 24.39 -33.09 15.74
C GLU A 326 23.69 -31.80 16.10
N PRO A 327 23.22 -31.55 17.35
CA PRO A 327 22.49 -30.34 17.66
C PRO A 327 23.34 -29.07 17.48
N VAL A 328 24.63 -29.12 17.80
CA VAL A 328 25.56 -27.98 17.57
C VAL A 328 25.75 -27.74 16.06
N ALA A 329 25.89 -28.77 15.24
CA ALA A 329 26.00 -28.60 13.80
C ALA A 329 24.77 -27.92 13.19
N TYR A 330 23.56 -28.29 13.63
CA TYR A 330 22.35 -27.64 13.18
C TYR A 330 22.23 -26.20 13.69
N THR A 331 22.59 -25.89 14.93
CA THR A 331 22.60 -24.47 15.40
C THR A 331 23.55 -23.62 14.56
N ILE A 332 24.70 -24.14 14.17
CA ILE A 332 25.66 -23.47 13.27
C ILE A 332 25.01 -23.25 11.87
N LEU A 333 24.34 -24.26 11.29
CA LEU A 333 23.67 -24.12 9.99
C LEU A 333 22.58 -23.07 10.01
N PHE A 334 21.72 -23.05 11.04
CA PHE A 334 20.68 -22.03 11.20
C PHE A 334 21.25 -20.64 11.39
N ALA A 335 22.31 -20.49 12.20
CA ALA A 335 23.01 -19.22 12.38
C ALA A 335 23.64 -18.73 11.07
N TRP A 336 24.22 -19.63 10.29
CA TRP A 336 24.83 -19.31 8.99
C TRP A 336 23.78 -18.86 7.97
N ALA A 337 22.65 -19.57 7.90
CA ALA A 337 21.51 -19.15 7.07
C ALA A 337 20.97 -17.77 7.47
N TYR A 338 20.92 -17.45 8.76
CA TYR A 338 20.52 -16.13 9.26
C TYR A 338 21.51 -15.02 8.84
N VAL A 339 22.82 -15.25 8.98
CA VAL A 339 23.84 -14.25 8.56
C VAL A 339 23.77 -14.03 7.05
N GLU A 340 23.61 -15.10 6.26
CA GLU A 340 23.40 -15.00 4.82
C GLU A 340 22.12 -14.22 4.49
N SER A 341 21.08 -14.36 5.30
CA SER A 341 19.82 -13.64 5.12
C SER A 341 19.95 -12.15 5.42
N LEU A 342 20.75 -11.76 6.42
CA LEU A 342 21.13 -10.37 6.65
C LEU A 342 21.93 -9.80 5.47
N GLN A 343 22.84 -10.59 4.90
CA GLN A 343 23.59 -10.22 3.69
C GLN A 343 22.65 -9.98 2.51
N ASP A 344 21.61 -10.83 2.35
CA ASP A 344 20.61 -10.67 1.30
C ASP A 344 19.82 -9.36 1.46
N VAL A 345 19.33 -9.10 2.67
CA VAL A 345 18.58 -7.86 2.95
C VAL A 345 19.49 -6.64 2.73
N LYS A 346 20.76 -6.67 3.17
CA LYS A 346 21.72 -5.60 2.89
C LYS A 346 21.92 -5.39 1.40
N THR A 347 22.05 -6.45 0.61
CA THR A 347 22.16 -6.41 -0.85
C THR A 347 20.94 -5.71 -1.47
N LEU A 348 19.71 -6.08 -1.06
CA LEU A 348 18.48 -5.45 -1.55
C LEU A 348 18.40 -3.96 -1.21
N PHE A 349 18.76 -3.59 0.02
CA PHE A 349 18.78 -2.18 0.46
C PHE A 349 19.90 -1.35 -0.19
N SER A 350 20.93 -2.01 -0.72
CA SER A 350 22.00 -1.38 -1.50
C SER A 350 21.70 -1.30 -3.02
N GLY A 351 20.46 -1.65 -3.42
CA GLY A 351 20.03 -1.63 -4.83
C GLY A 351 20.38 -2.88 -5.63
N GLY A 352 20.91 -3.92 -4.98
CA GLY A 352 21.24 -5.19 -5.60
C GLY A 352 20.03 -6.09 -5.82
N ARG A 353 20.31 -7.31 -6.30
CA ARG A 353 19.32 -8.33 -6.62
C ARG A 353 19.61 -9.63 -5.89
N VAL A 354 18.57 -10.31 -5.45
CA VAL A 354 18.65 -11.59 -4.75
C VAL A 354 17.57 -12.53 -5.32
N PRO A 355 17.91 -13.76 -5.73
CA PRO A 355 16.92 -14.74 -6.18
C PRO A 355 16.11 -15.27 -5.00
N ILE A 356 14.85 -15.64 -5.20
CA ILE A 356 14.01 -16.22 -4.13
C ILE A 356 14.70 -17.47 -3.59
N MET A 357 15.11 -18.41 -4.46
CA MET A 357 15.94 -19.56 -4.10
C MET A 357 17.35 -19.39 -4.65
N LYS A 358 18.35 -19.62 -3.81
CA LYS A 358 19.76 -19.50 -4.16
C LYS A 358 20.34 -20.77 -4.77
N THR A 359 21.47 -20.59 -5.43
CA THR A 359 22.41 -21.64 -5.81
C THR A 359 23.75 -21.41 -5.10
N ALA A 360 24.69 -22.34 -5.25
CA ALA A 360 26.02 -22.18 -4.67
C ALA A 360 26.74 -20.88 -5.08
N ALA A 361 26.50 -20.42 -6.33
CA ALA A 361 27.09 -19.18 -6.85
C ALA A 361 26.50 -17.91 -6.21
N ASP A 362 25.30 -17.98 -5.62
CA ASP A 362 24.62 -16.84 -5.00
C ASP A 362 24.93 -16.69 -3.50
N TRP A 363 25.53 -17.72 -2.89
CA TRP A 363 25.86 -17.72 -1.48
C TRP A 363 27.14 -16.92 -1.22
N LYS A 364 27.10 -15.94 -0.30
CA LYS A 364 28.18 -14.95 -0.11
C LYS A 364 28.96 -15.13 1.18
N THR A 365 28.35 -15.63 2.25
CA THR A 365 28.98 -15.69 3.57
C THR A 365 29.70 -17.03 3.82
N GLY A 366 30.78 -16.99 4.60
CA GLY A 366 31.44 -18.18 5.10
C GLY A 366 31.10 -18.42 6.58
N ILE A 367 31.42 -19.59 7.11
CA ILE A 367 31.22 -19.94 8.53
C ILE A 367 31.88 -18.94 9.49
N ASN A 368 33.03 -18.37 9.09
CA ASN A 368 33.73 -17.35 9.89
C ASN A 368 32.95 -16.05 10.06
N SER A 369 31.94 -15.76 9.20
CA SER A 369 31.06 -14.60 9.33
C SER A 369 30.21 -14.63 10.60
N LEU A 370 30.00 -15.79 11.21
CA LEU A 370 29.23 -15.98 12.43
C LEU A 370 29.83 -15.23 13.64
N LYS A 371 31.17 -15.14 13.69
CA LYS A 371 31.87 -14.48 14.82
C LYS A 371 31.80 -12.95 14.79
N ASN A 372 31.63 -12.35 13.59
CA ASN A 372 31.53 -10.90 13.42
C ASN A 372 30.49 -10.58 12.35
N VAL A 373 29.22 -10.72 12.67
CA VAL A 373 28.13 -10.60 11.73
C VAL A 373 28.14 -9.24 11.03
N ARG A 374 28.09 -8.14 11.77
CA ARG A 374 28.01 -6.80 11.18
C ARG A 374 29.22 -6.44 10.31
N GLY A 375 30.43 -6.83 10.74
CA GLY A 375 31.66 -6.58 9.97
C GLY A 375 31.81 -7.45 8.73
N SER A 376 31.09 -8.56 8.63
CA SER A 376 31.11 -9.45 7.46
C SER A 376 30.14 -9.07 6.38
N LEU A 377 29.11 -8.25 6.67
CA LEU A 377 28.12 -7.81 5.71
C LEU A 377 28.69 -6.77 4.76
N THR A 378 28.55 -7.00 3.45
CA THR A 378 29.03 -6.12 2.39
C THR A 378 27.88 -5.54 1.58
N ALA A 379 27.96 -4.25 1.22
CA ALA A 379 27.04 -3.65 0.26
C ALA A 379 27.33 -4.23 -1.13
N ASP A 380 26.30 -4.63 -1.84
CA ASP A 380 26.38 -5.15 -3.21
C ASP A 380 25.19 -4.64 -4.02
N SER A 381 25.46 -3.93 -5.09
CA SER A 381 24.44 -3.41 -6.02
C SER A 381 24.23 -4.30 -7.24
N GLY A 382 24.92 -5.46 -7.32
CA GLY A 382 24.82 -6.42 -8.40
C GLY A 382 23.91 -7.62 -8.07
N GLY A 383 24.15 -8.71 -8.76
CA GLY A 383 23.46 -9.98 -8.54
C GLY A 383 22.35 -10.28 -9.56
N ARG A 384 21.80 -11.49 -9.45
CA ARG A 384 20.64 -11.97 -10.22
C ARG A 384 19.40 -12.07 -9.32
N GLY A 385 18.25 -12.22 -9.92
CA GLY A 385 16.99 -12.39 -9.19
C GLY A 385 16.19 -11.10 -9.08
N LEU A 386 15.49 -10.92 -7.96
CA LEU A 386 14.59 -9.81 -7.72
C LEU A 386 15.29 -8.67 -6.96
N ASN A 387 14.95 -7.43 -7.30
CA ASN A 387 15.36 -6.25 -6.53
C ASN A 387 14.35 -5.95 -5.40
N TYR A 388 14.64 -4.91 -4.60
CA TYR A 388 13.79 -4.50 -3.48
C TYR A 388 12.35 -4.18 -3.92
N LYS A 389 12.16 -3.39 -4.99
CA LYS A 389 10.84 -3.07 -5.56
C LYS A 389 10.04 -4.31 -5.92
N GLU A 390 10.67 -5.28 -6.59
CA GLU A 390 10.03 -6.52 -7.03
C GLU A 390 9.61 -7.39 -5.82
N TYR A 391 10.39 -7.41 -4.73
CA TYR A 391 9.99 -8.03 -3.46
C TYR A 391 8.81 -7.31 -2.81
N LEU A 392 8.80 -5.97 -2.80
CA LEU A 392 7.67 -5.19 -2.31
C LEU A 392 6.39 -5.46 -3.12
N GLN A 393 6.49 -5.57 -4.45
CA GLN A 393 5.35 -5.91 -5.32
C GLN A 393 4.71 -7.24 -4.94
N ILE A 394 5.51 -8.25 -4.66
CA ILE A 394 5.00 -9.54 -4.20
C ILE A 394 4.34 -9.40 -2.81
N MET A 395 4.96 -8.65 -1.88
CA MET A 395 4.40 -8.43 -0.55
C MET A 395 3.06 -7.69 -0.58
N VAL A 396 2.92 -6.68 -1.46
CA VAL A 396 1.69 -5.92 -1.64
C VAL A 396 0.60 -6.79 -2.27
N PHE A 397 0.96 -7.69 -3.19
CA PHE A 397 0.03 -8.66 -3.77
C PHE A 397 -0.56 -9.60 -2.71
N LEU A 398 0.28 -10.11 -1.81
CA LEU A 398 -0.14 -11.00 -0.71
C LEU A 398 -0.92 -10.27 0.41
N LEU A 399 -0.94 -8.94 0.41
CA LEU A 399 -1.68 -8.19 1.40
C LEU A 399 -3.19 -8.26 1.13
N ASN A 400 -3.98 -8.34 2.22
CA ASN A 400 -5.44 -8.24 2.12
C ASN A 400 -5.86 -6.99 1.31
N GLN A 401 -6.77 -7.18 0.35
CA GLN A 401 -7.20 -6.15 -0.60
C GLN A 401 -7.78 -4.91 0.08
N GLU A 402 -8.63 -5.10 1.08
CA GLU A 402 -9.26 -3.99 1.81
C GLU A 402 -8.20 -3.15 2.55
N LYS A 403 -7.28 -3.81 3.27
CA LYS A 403 -6.17 -3.12 3.96
C LYS A 403 -5.30 -2.34 2.97
N ARG A 404 -4.97 -2.92 1.84
CA ARG A 404 -4.19 -2.28 0.78
C ARG A 404 -4.87 -1.02 0.28
N THR A 405 -6.16 -1.11 -0.06
CA THR A 405 -6.93 -0.01 -0.63
C THR A 405 -7.08 1.14 0.36
N PHE A 406 -7.49 0.86 1.60
CA PHE A 406 -7.69 1.94 2.58
C PHE A 406 -6.39 2.58 3.06
N ARG A 407 -5.29 1.82 3.17
CA ARG A 407 -3.98 2.42 3.47
C ARG A 407 -3.42 3.23 2.29
N ALA A 408 -3.75 2.87 1.05
CA ALA A 408 -3.45 3.73 -0.10
C ALA A 408 -4.24 5.05 -0.03
N MET A 409 -5.51 5.00 0.35
CA MET A 409 -6.30 6.22 0.59
C MET A 409 -5.75 7.06 1.77
N ASP A 410 -5.21 6.43 2.83
CA ASP A 410 -4.51 7.17 3.91
C ASP A 410 -3.34 7.99 3.33
N ILE A 411 -2.54 7.40 2.45
CA ILE A 411 -1.43 8.10 1.78
C ILE A 411 -1.94 9.29 0.99
N MET A 412 -3.01 9.11 0.21
CA MET A 412 -3.63 10.19 -0.55
C MET A 412 -4.13 11.32 0.38
N GLU A 413 -4.81 10.97 1.48
CA GLU A 413 -5.22 11.97 2.48
C GLU A 413 -4.03 12.69 3.11
N MET A 414 -2.95 11.95 3.46
CA MET A 414 -1.75 12.53 4.06
C MET A 414 -1.11 13.57 3.14
N ASP A 415 -0.97 13.25 1.87
CA ASP A 415 -0.27 14.09 0.90
C ASP A 415 -1.12 15.31 0.50
N ILE A 416 -2.41 15.10 0.26
CA ILE A 416 -3.33 16.19 -0.10
C ILE A 416 -3.52 17.18 1.06
N ARG A 417 -3.63 16.72 2.31
CA ARG A 417 -3.76 17.60 3.49
C ARG A 417 -2.58 18.55 3.69
N ARG A 418 -1.42 18.26 3.12
CA ARG A 418 -0.25 19.17 3.13
C ARG A 418 -0.37 20.32 2.15
N THR A 419 -1.27 20.22 1.18
CA THR A 419 -1.45 21.29 0.19
C THR A 419 -2.32 22.43 0.75
N PRO A 420 -2.08 23.68 0.33
CA PRO A 420 -2.81 24.83 0.86
C PRO A 420 -4.31 24.69 0.66
N GLY A 421 -5.09 24.95 1.71
CA GLY A 421 -6.55 24.88 1.67
C GLY A 421 -7.17 23.51 1.87
N ASN A 422 -6.37 22.44 1.94
CA ASN A 422 -6.86 21.05 1.97
C ASN A 422 -6.67 20.34 3.33
N ALA A 423 -6.42 21.07 4.42
CA ALA A 423 -6.12 20.47 5.72
C ALA A 423 -7.19 19.50 6.26
N ALA A 424 -8.44 19.67 5.84
CA ALA A 424 -9.57 18.82 6.23
C ALA A 424 -9.96 17.78 5.16
N PHE A 425 -9.16 17.62 4.10
CA PHE A 425 -9.45 16.71 2.99
C PHE A 425 -9.65 15.27 3.45
N ARG A 426 -10.63 14.57 2.86
CA ARG A 426 -10.99 13.18 3.16
C ARG A 426 -11.37 12.44 1.89
N MET A 427 -10.73 11.28 1.65
CA MET A 427 -11.04 10.44 0.48
C MET A 427 -12.47 9.90 0.49
N ASP A 428 -13.01 9.58 1.66
CA ASP A 428 -14.40 9.14 1.83
C ASP A 428 -15.43 10.28 1.74
N ALA A 429 -14.99 11.52 1.50
CA ALA A 429 -15.83 12.65 1.18
C ALA A 429 -15.79 13.02 -0.33
N CYS A 430 -15.12 12.21 -1.12
CA CYS A 430 -14.91 12.44 -2.55
C CYS A 430 -15.84 11.54 -3.37
N PHE A 431 -16.66 12.12 -4.25
CA PHE A 431 -17.54 11.38 -5.15
C PHE A 431 -17.08 11.51 -6.61
N ASP A 432 -17.39 10.52 -7.41
CA ASP A 432 -17.12 10.51 -8.86
C ASP A 432 -18.39 10.48 -9.72
N THR A 433 -19.50 10.01 -9.14
CA THR A 433 -20.77 9.82 -9.84
C THR A 433 -21.90 10.22 -8.93
N TYR A 434 -22.93 10.87 -9.47
CA TYR A 434 -24.13 11.22 -8.74
C TYR A 434 -25.37 11.28 -9.63
N GLU A 435 -26.51 10.98 -9.04
CA GLU A 435 -27.83 11.11 -9.62
C GLU A 435 -28.60 12.23 -8.92
N ALA A 436 -29.10 13.19 -9.70
CA ALA A 436 -29.86 14.29 -9.18
C ALA A 436 -31.30 14.31 -9.69
N GLU A 437 -32.22 14.54 -8.77
CA GLU A 437 -33.62 14.87 -9.03
C GLU A 437 -33.75 16.39 -9.10
N LEU A 438 -34.19 16.90 -10.24
CA LEU A 438 -34.25 18.34 -10.54
C LEU A 438 -35.68 18.74 -10.83
N SER A 439 -36.13 19.85 -10.28
CA SER A 439 -37.42 20.41 -10.62
C SER A 439 -37.36 21.92 -10.88
N VAL A 440 -38.12 22.35 -11.87
CA VAL A 440 -38.25 23.75 -12.26
C VAL A 440 -39.71 24.12 -12.48
N SER A 441 -40.05 25.37 -12.17
CA SER A 441 -41.36 25.92 -12.51
C SER A 441 -41.23 27.18 -13.36
N SER A 442 -42.27 27.47 -14.09
CA SER A 442 -42.40 28.66 -14.91
C SER A 442 -43.56 29.53 -14.38
N ARG A 443 -43.47 30.85 -14.50
CA ARG A 443 -44.56 31.74 -14.15
C ARG A 443 -45.88 31.44 -14.89
N PHE A 444 -45.83 30.64 -15.96
CA PHE A 444 -47.02 30.23 -16.71
C PHE A 444 -47.71 28.99 -16.14
N GLY A 445 -47.31 28.55 -14.94
CA GLY A 445 -47.89 27.39 -14.27
C GLY A 445 -47.41 26.04 -14.75
N TYR A 446 -46.33 25.97 -15.55
CA TYR A 446 -45.70 24.71 -15.95
C TYR A 446 -44.63 24.33 -14.96
N ALA A 447 -44.68 23.11 -14.45
CA ALA A 447 -43.65 22.47 -13.65
C ALA A 447 -43.08 21.24 -14.37
N TYR A 448 -41.80 21.06 -14.28
CA TYR A 448 -41.08 19.92 -14.88
C TYR A 448 -40.14 19.33 -13.86
N GLU A 449 -40.06 18.00 -13.89
CA GLU A 449 -39.14 17.20 -13.08
C GLU A 449 -38.31 16.30 -13.98
N MET A 450 -37.08 16.07 -13.62
CA MET A 450 -36.23 15.07 -14.29
C MET A 450 -35.22 14.50 -13.31
N THR A 451 -34.79 13.29 -13.57
CA THR A 451 -33.66 12.64 -12.92
C THR A 451 -32.53 12.48 -13.93
N ARG A 452 -31.31 12.79 -13.53
CA ARG A 452 -30.10 12.68 -14.37
C ARG A 452 -28.96 12.07 -13.57
N LEU A 453 -28.24 11.16 -14.20
CA LEU A 453 -27.00 10.54 -13.73
C LEU A 453 -25.81 11.16 -14.47
N TYR A 454 -24.78 11.59 -13.73
CA TYR A 454 -23.55 12.13 -14.28
C TYR A 454 -22.35 11.59 -13.48
N GLY A 455 -21.22 11.42 -14.14
CA GLY A 455 -20.00 10.89 -13.54
C GLY A 455 -18.76 11.02 -14.42
N PHE A 456 -17.61 10.73 -13.88
CA PHE A 456 -16.35 10.59 -14.61
C PHE A 456 -16.27 9.13 -15.12
N TYR A 457 -16.45 8.97 -16.44
CA TYR A 457 -16.39 7.67 -17.13
C TYR A 457 -15.25 7.64 -18.13
#